data_304a0057e10d144471769fc1f2b5fafc
#
_entry.id   304a0057e10d144471769fc1f2b5fafc
#
_cell.length_a   1.000
_cell.length_b   1.000
_cell.length_c   1.000
_cell.angle_alpha   90.00
_cell.angle_beta   90.00
_cell.angle_gamma   90.00
#
_symmetry.space_group_name_H-M   'P 1'
#
loop_
_entity.id
_entity.type
_entity.pdbx_description
1 polymer ?
#
loop_
_entity_poly.entity_id
_entity_poly.type
_entity_poly.pdbx_seq_one_letter_code
_entity_poly.pdbx_strand_id
1 'polypeptide(L)'
;MGLKNFPKGYIPSSSQQYAIPNILDAFKEKKFVVMQGPTGCGKSFVAKTIANGLQKLPSRLSNVVSDYRAFETSWDNGKLVYEYADDFANKNYGTSILTTTKALQDQYTKDFKDIKPLKGKGSYICNLDDRSFADAAPCIFSSKLKRECWDCNRCDYYEAKNKSIIAKISVENYSSFFHKPDHLKYRQLIVCDEASELENIIVSRFSCSIELGKLNRYNFSLLYSSNKKRFHNNLITLXSELESRYVELLRMLEKHSDTISDAVKKEFKFIADLKXDLSLVIDTWQQSEYIINRAFIHNKKYIQLIPKKIDVLAQHLFKYADKVLFMSATFVDYRRVMRTLGVAEQDFKYIDLPSSFDPTLSPIIFGIFQLSKKNIDRYFPKIVKCVEEILEEHNDVKGLIHTQSNALTLKLKNQLKSDRVLYRIKGDKDNIDILTEHSGNSXPTVLASPSLNFGVDLKGDAARFCIXIKCPWPDLGDVRVKEMSKNDYKWYTNKMFTTFIQQCG
;
A
#
# COMPACT_ATOMS: atom_id res chain seq x y z
N MET A 1 -31.09 -7.52 6.77
CA MET A 1 -30.15 -8.28 7.61
C MET A 1 -28.86 -7.48 7.77
N GLY A 2 -28.36 -7.34 8.98
CA GLY A 2 -27.09 -6.69 9.25
C GLY A 2 -27.13 -5.19 9.48
N LEU A 3 -28.20 -4.51 9.11
CA LEU A 3 -28.28 -3.05 9.29
C LEU A 3 -28.31 -2.63 10.75
N LYS A 4 -28.71 -3.51 11.66
CA LYS A 4 -28.66 -3.25 13.10
C LYS A 4 -27.23 -3.02 13.59
N ASN A 5 -26.22 -3.47 12.86
CA ASN A 5 -24.82 -3.31 13.20
C ASN A 5 -24.21 -2.03 12.61
N PHE A 6 -25.01 -1.23 11.93
CA PHE A 6 -24.54 0.04 11.38
C PHE A 6 -24.11 0.97 12.53
N PRO A 7 -23.05 1.77 12.36
CA PRO A 7 -22.56 2.61 13.45
C PRO A 7 -23.65 3.53 14.01
N LYS A 8 -23.75 3.58 15.32
CA LYS A 8 -24.75 4.39 16.02
C LYS A 8 -24.54 5.87 15.74
N GLY A 9 -25.64 6.59 15.61
CA GLY A 9 -25.61 8.02 15.34
C GLY A 9 -25.58 8.37 13.85
N TYR A 10 -25.56 7.35 12.98
CA TYR A 10 -25.55 7.53 11.52
C TYR A 10 -26.70 6.77 10.91
N ILE A 11 -27.21 7.31 9.80
CA ILE A 11 -28.31 6.71 9.06
C ILE A 11 -27.75 6.13 7.74
N PRO A 12 -27.90 4.84 7.48
CA PRO A 12 -27.36 4.28 6.25
C PRO A 12 -28.06 4.85 5.01
N SER A 13 -27.28 5.16 4.00
CA SER A 13 -27.78 5.59 2.70
C SER A 13 -28.49 4.44 2.00
N SER A 14 -29.22 4.74 0.92
CA SER A 14 -29.87 3.70 0.14
C SER A 14 -28.85 2.71 -0.45
N SER A 15 -27.70 3.21 -0.90
CA SER A 15 -26.61 2.34 -1.39
C SER A 15 -26.12 1.39 -0.31
N GLN A 16 -25.92 1.91 0.91
CA GLN A 16 -25.46 1.10 2.05
C GLN A 16 -26.52 0.08 2.46
N GLN A 17 -27.79 0.50 2.46
CA GLN A 17 -28.92 -0.41 2.78
C GLN A 17 -29.01 -1.56 1.78
N TYR A 18 -28.64 -1.32 0.53
CA TYR A 18 -28.56 -2.36 -0.49
C TYR A 18 -27.34 -3.25 -0.28
N ALA A 19 -26.17 -2.66 -0.09
CA ALA A 19 -24.91 -3.39 -0.09
C ALA A 19 -24.75 -4.32 1.13
N ILE A 20 -25.08 -3.82 2.32
CA ILE A 20 -24.77 -4.54 3.56
C ILE A 20 -25.47 -5.90 3.62
N PRO A 21 -26.80 -6.00 3.40
CA PRO A 21 -27.42 -7.33 3.42
C PRO A 21 -26.90 -8.24 2.31
N ASN A 22 -26.63 -7.68 1.13
CA ASN A 22 -26.14 -8.49 0.01
C ASN A 22 -24.73 -9.04 0.27
N ILE A 23 -23.86 -8.26 0.92
CA ILE A 23 -22.51 -8.72 1.28
C ILE A 23 -22.61 -9.84 2.32
N LEU A 24 -23.41 -9.65 3.37
CA LEU A 24 -23.56 -10.66 4.41
C LEU A 24 -24.14 -11.95 3.85
N ASP A 25 -25.12 -11.81 2.96
CA ASP A 25 -25.73 -12.98 2.32
C ASP A 25 -24.71 -13.72 1.44
N ALA A 26 -23.90 -12.98 0.68
CA ALA A 26 -22.87 -13.57 -0.17
C ALA A 26 -21.82 -14.33 0.66
N PHE A 27 -21.45 -13.81 1.82
CA PHE A 27 -20.46 -14.45 2.68
C PHE A 27 -20.94 -15.78 3.28
N LYS A 28 -22.23 -16.07 3.22
CA LYS A 28 -22.73 -17.39 3.65
C LYS A 28 -22.23 -18.49 2.74
N GLU A 29 -21.97 -18.19 1.46
CA GLU A 29 -21.57 -19.19 0.47
C GLU A 29 -20.20 -18.93 -0.16
N LYS A 30 -19.70 -17.69 -0.14
CA LYS A 30 -18.47 -17.29 -0.82
C LYS A 30 -17.42 -16.83 0.18
N LYS A 31 -16.17 -17.15 -0.09
CA LYS A 31 -15.06 -16.62 0.70
C LYS A 31 -14.82 -15.15 0.39
N PHE A 32 -15.03 -14.74 -0.86
CA PHE A 32 -14.65 -13.40 -1.34
C PHE A 32 -15.88 -12.62 -1.77
N VAL A 33 -15.89 -11.33 -1.41
CA VAL A 33 -16.85 -10.37 -1.95
C VAL A 33 -16.07 -9.18 -2.51
N VAL A 34 -16.46 -8.75 -3.71
CA VAL A 34 -15.85 -7.60 -4.39
C VAL A 34 -16.89 -6.50 -4.41
N MET A 35 -16.59 -5.39 -3.73
CA MET A 35 -17.51 -4.26 -3.65
C MET A 35 -16.91 -3.06 -4.37
N GLN A 36 -17.61 -2.59 -5.40
CA GLN A 36 -17.23 -1.36 -6.06
C GLN A 36 -18.20 -0.25 -5.63
N GLY A 37 -17.64 0.88 -5.26
CA GLY A 37 -18.46 2.02 -4.90
C GLY A 37 -17.71 3.30 -5.16
N PRO A 38 -18.40 4.31 -5.70
CA PRO A 38 -17.75 5.58 -6.03
C PRO A 38 -17.21 6.27 -4.77
N THR A 39 -16.27 7.17 -5.00
CA THR A 39 -15.75 8.02 -3.93
C THR A 39 -16.90 8.73 -3.24
N GLY A 40 -16.88 8.75 -1.92
CA GLY A 40 -17.92 9.42 -1.15
C GLY A 40 -19.19 8.62 -0.90
N CYS A 41 -19.24 7.36 -1.32
CA CYS A 41 -20.42 6.53 -1.08
C CYS A 41 -20.46 5.86 0.29
N GLY A 42 -19.43 6.10 1.13
CA GLY A 42 -19.43 5.55 2.48
C GLY A 42 -18.98 4.11 2.57
N LYS A 43 -17.99 3.72 1.77
CA LYS A 43 -17.45 2.35 1.80
C LYS A 43 -16.94 1.95 3.18
N SER A 44 -16.32 2.88 3.90
CA SER A 44 -15.78 2.59 5.23
C SER A 44 -16.88 2.21 6.22
N PHE A 45 -18.05 2.83 6.11
CA PHE A 45 -19.20 2.49 6.95
C PHE A 45 -19.73 1.10 6.62
N VAL A 46 -19.72 0.72 5.34
CA VAL A 46 -20.09 -0.64 4.93
C VAL A 46 -19.12 -1.64 5.56
N ALA A 47 -17.81 -1.40 5.42
CA ALA A 47 -16.80 -2.30 5.99
C ALA A 47 -16.96 -2.45 7.50
N LYS A 48 -17.17 -1.32 8.20
CA LYS A 48 -17.35 -1.34 9.66
C LYS A 48 -18.58 -2.16 10.05
N THR A 49 -19.68 -2.00 9.31
CA THR A 49 -20.92 -2.72 9.60
C THR A 49 -20.75 -4.23 9.36
N ILE A 50 -20.09 -4.60 8.27
CA ILE A 50 -19.80 -6.02 7.99
C ILE A 50 -18.94 -6.60 9.11
N ALA A 51 -17.90 -5.86 9.52
CA ALA A 51 -17.02 -6.31 10.62
C ALA A 51 -17.81 -6.52 11.91
N ASN A 52 -18.69 -5.57 12.23
CA ASN A 52 -19.55 -5.68 13.43
C ASN A 52 -20.46 -6.90 13.35
N GLY A 53 -20.95 -7.22 12.16
CA GLY A 53 -21.91 -8.30 11.97
C GLY A 53 -21.28 -9.68 11.94
N LEU A 54 -20.03 -9.79 11.50
CA LEU A 54 -19.35 -11.08 11.41
C LEU A 54 -18.62 -11.46 12.70
N GLN A 55 -18.20 -10.46 13.49
CA GLN A 55 -17.33 -10.69 14.61
C GLN A 55 -18.10 -10.86 15.92
N LYS A 56 -17.85 -11.98 16.58
CA LYS A 56 -18.27 -12.15 17.97
C LYS A 56 -17.04 -12.59 18.75
N LEU A 57 -16.57 -11.73 19.63
CA LEU A 57 -15.45 -12.06 20.49
C LEU A 57 -15.93 -12.99 21.59
N PRO A 58 -15.38 -14.20 21.71
CA PRO A 58 -15.78 -15.12 22.79
C PRO A 58 -15.59 -14.43 24.15
N SER A 59 -16.47 -14.74 25.10
CA SER A 59 -16.49 -14.08 26.42
C SER A 59 -15.15 -14.18 27.13
N ARG A 60 -14.46 -15.31 27.03
CA ARG A 60 -13.15 -15.50 27.67
C ARG A 60 -12.07 -14.61 27.03
N LEU A 61 -12.26 -14.22 25.76
CA LEU A 61 -11.33 -13.35 25.08
C LEU A 61 -11.61 -11.88 25.32
N SER A 62 -12.85 -11.52 25.70
CA SER A 62 -13.18 -10.14 25.97
C SER A 62 -12.42 -9.57 27.16
N ASN A 63 -12.01 -10.43 28.08
CA ASN A 63 -11.17 -10.03 29.22
C ASN A 63 -9.72 -9.86 28.81
N VAL A 64 -9.30 -10.46 27.69
CA VAL A 64 -7.93 -10.43 27.21
C VAL A 64 -7.67 -9.21 26.33
N VAL A 65 -8.72 -8.75 25.64
CA VAL A 65 -8.60 -7.68 24.64
C VAL A 65 -8.02 -6.39 25.24
N SER A 66 -8.28 -6.11 26.48
CA SER A 66 -7.79 -4.89 27.13
C SER A 66 -6.34 -5.01 27.63
N ASP A 67 -5.78 -6.22 27.64
CA ASP A 67 -4.43 -6.46 28.15
C ASP A 67 -3.54 -7.03 27.05
N TYR A 68 -2.68 -6.17 26.50
CA TYR A 68 -1.81 -6.58 25.41
C TYR A 68 -0.72 -7.57 25.85
N ARG A 69 -0.53 -7.78 27.15
CA ARG A 69 0.39 -8.77 27.67
C ARG A 69 -0.21 -10.16 27.79
N ALA A 70 -1.42 -10.34 27.30
CA ALA A 70 -2.05 -11.66 27.27
C ALA A 70 -1.31 -12.64 26.35
N PHE A 71 -0.43 -12.16 25.47
CA PHE A 71 0.39 -13.00 24.62
C PHE A 71 1.53 -13.62 25.41
N GLU A 72 1.82 -14.87 25.12
CA GLU A 72 3.07 -15.45 25.52
C GLU A 72 4.14 -14.94 24.56
N THR A 73 5.27 -14.54 25.09
CA THR A 73 6.38 -14.02 24.28
C THR A 73 7.62 -14.84 24.51
N SER A 74 8.45 -14.94 23.48
CA SER A 74 9.74 -15.58 23.56
C SER A 74 10.71 -14.87 22.63
N TRP A 75 11.99 -15.20 22.76
CA TRP A 75 13.03 -14.64 21.92
C TRP A 75 13.61 -15.70 21.03
N ASP A 76 13.67 -15.44 19.75
CA ASP A 76 14.22 -16.36 18.77
C ASP A 76 15.20 -15.59 17.88
N ASN A 77 16.49 -15.90 18.01
CA ASN A 77 17.57 -15.26 17.24
C ASN A 77 17.51 -13.73 17.30
N GLY A 78 17.26 -13.19 18.50
CA GLY A 78 17.22 -11.76 18.71
C GLY A 78 15.93 -11.08 18.28
N LYS A 79 14.93 -11.85 17.87
CA LYS A 79 13.61 -11.31 17.50
C LYS A 79 12.59 -11.69 18.56
N LEU A 80 11.72 -10.73 18.89
CA LEU A 80 10.61 -10.98 19.79
C LEU A 80 9.55 -11.78 19.05
N VAL A 81 9.20 -12.94 19.56
CA VAL A 81 8.18 -13.80 18.97
C VAL A 81 6.95 -13.76 19.86
N TYR A 82 5.81 -13.43 19.27
CA TYR A 82 4.53 -13.41 19.95
C TYR A 82 3.84 -14.75 19.80
N GLU A 83 3.30 -15.27 20.88
CA GLU A 83 2.50 -16.47 20.85
C GLU A 83 1.17 -16.17 21.51
N TYR A 84 0.08 -16.51 20.83
CA TYR A 84 -1.24 -16.40 21.43
C TYR A 84 -1.41 -17.49 22.50
N ALA A 85 -2.17 -17.19 23.53
CA ALA A 85 -2.69 -18.25 24.38
C ALA A 85 -3.49 -19.21 23.51
N ASP A 86 -3.59 -20.49 23.96
CA ASP A 86 -4.21 -21.54 23.15
C ASP A 86 -5.58 -21.19 22.60
N ASP A 87 -6.34 -20.38 23.34
CA ASP A 87 -7.68 -19.99 22.94
C ASP A 87 -7.70 -19.13 21.69
N PHE A 88 -6.64 -18.35 21.47
CA PHE A 88 -6.48 -17.52 20.28
C PHE A 88 -5.85 -18.29 19.12
N ALA A 89 -4.91 -19.18 19.44
CA ALA A 89 -3.95 -19.73 18.48
C ALA A 89 -4.58 -20.35 17.25
N ASN A 90 -5.76 -20.92 17.39
CA ASN A 90 -6.38 -21.68 16.32
C ASN A 90 -7.75 -21.13 15.92
N LYS A 91 -8.03 -19.87 16.27
CA LYS A 91 -9.33 -19.28 15.97
C LYS A 91 -9.19 -18.00 15.18
N ASN A 92 -9.81 -17.98 14.01
CA ASN A 92 -9.91 -16.77 13.23
C ASN A 92 -11.01 -15.92 13.86
N TYR A 93 -10.63 -14.78 14.42
CA TYR A 93 -11.59 -13.83 14.95
C TYR A 93 -11.14 -12.42 14.62
N GLY A 94 -12.09 -11.51 14.66
CA GLY A 94 -11.77 -10.11 14.42
C GLY A 94 -11.57 -9.79 12.96
N THR A 95 -11.32 -8.54 12.70
CA THR A 95 -11.17 -7.99 11.37
C THR A 95 -9.89 -7.16 11.29
N SER A 96 -9.11 -7.37 10.23
CA SER A 96 -8.04 -6.45 9.84
C SER A 96 -8.50 -5.67 8.61
N ILE A 97 -8.48 -4.34 8.71
CA ILE A 97 -8.72 -3.46 7.57
C ILE A 97 -7.35 -3.02 7.06
N LEU A 98 -7.06 -3.32 5.80
CA LEU A 98 -5.77 -3.01 5.20
C LEU A 98 -5.94 -1.86 4.23
N THR A 99 -5.07 -0.84 4.35
CA THR A 99 -5.12 0.36 3.52
C THR A 99 -3.75 0.65 2.94
N THR A 100 -3.69 1.65 2.06
CA THR A 100 -2.44 2.02 1.39
C THR A 100 -1.71 3.19 2.05
N THR A 101 -2.41 4.05 2.79
CA THR A 101 -1.81 5.27 3.33
C THR A 101 -2.20 5.52 4.79
N LYS A 102 -1.37 6.32 5.47
CA LYS A 102 -1.67 6.78 6.84
C LYS A 102 -2.94 7.62 6.89
N ALA A 103 -3.17 8.42 5.85
CA ALA A 103 -4.36 9.28 5.79
C ALA A 103 -5.63 8.44 5.82
N LEU A 104 -5.65 7.33 5.10
CA LEU A 104 -6.80 6.42 5.12
C LEU A 104 -6.96 5.75 6.47
N GLN A 105 -5.84 5.35 7.11
CA GLN A 105 -5.89 4.81 8.47
C GLN A 105 -6.51 5.82 9.44
N ASP A 106 -6.06 7.08 9.35
CA ASP A 106 -6.56 8.14 10.22
C ASP A 106 -8.06 8.38 10.02
N GLN A 107 -8.53 8.25 8.79
CA GLN A 107 -9.95 8.40 8.49
C GLN A 107 -10.78 7.33 9.21
N TYR A 108 -10.31 6.06 9.17
CA TYR A 108 -11.01 4.97 9.87
C TYR A 108 -11.05 5.20 11.38
N THR A 109 -9.96 5.61 11.98
CA THR A 109 -9.91 5.82 13.43
C THR A 109 -10.64 7.10 13.86
N LYS A 110 -10.70 8.10 12.98
CA LYS A 110 -11.49 9.32 13.24
C LYS A 110 -12.98 8.99 13.27
N ASP A 111 -13.43 8.18 12.30
CA ASP A 111 -14.84 7.85 12.17
C ASP A 111 -15.29 6.79 13.19
N PHE A 112 -14.40 5.88 13.57
CA PHE A 112 -14.75 4.73 14.44
C PHE A 112 -13.71 4.58 15.53
N LYS A 113 -14.05 4.99 16.74
CA LYS A 113 -13.11 5.04 17.87
C LYS A 113 -12.71 3.66 18.39
N ASP A 114 -13.50 2.64 18.09
CA ASP A 114 -13.19 1.28 18.53
C ASP A 114 -12.23 0.54 17.56
N ILE A 115 -11.87 1.14 16.43
CA ILE A 115 -10.88 0.56 15.53
C ILE A 115 -9.48 0.92 16.04
N LYS A 116 -8.62 -0.08 16.21
CA LYS A 116 -7.26 0.11 16.74
C LYS A 116 -6.26 0.20 15.60
N PRO A 117 -5.52 1.31 15.48
CA PRO A 117 -4.57 1.49 14.38
C PRO A 117 -3.20 0.90 14.70
N LEU A 118 -2.51 0.45 13.65
CA LEU A 118 -1.08 0.19 13.72
C LEU A 118 -0.42 0.85 12.52
N LYS A 119 0.43 1.82 12.79
CA LYS A 119 1.20 2.50 11.74
C LYS A 119 2.60 1.87 11.68
N GLY A 120 3.37 2.21 10.64
CA GLY A 120 4.73 1.74 10.53
C GLY A 120 5.61 2.27 11.65
N LYS A 121 6.72 1.61 11.90
CA LYS A 121 7.66 2.01 12.97
C LYS A 121 8.11 3.46 12.85
N GLY A 122 8.22 3.97 11.63
CA GLY A 122 8.63 5.35 11.39
C GLY A 122 7.64 6.40 11.89
N SER A 123 6.45 5.99 12.32
CA SER A 123 5.44 6.91 12.84
C SER A 123 5.47 7.04 14.37
N TYR A 124 6.32 6.26 15.04
CA TYR A 124 6.41 6.26 16.51
C TYR A 124 7.79 6.72 16.95
N ILE A 125 7.84 7.67 17.88
CA ILE A 125 9.10 8.13 18.46
C ILE A 125 9.51 7.14 19.54
N CYS A 126 10.80 6.81 19.59
CA CYS A 126 11.33 5.94 20.61
C CYS A 126 11.23 6.62 21.99
N ASN A 127 10.51 6.02 22.91
CA ASN A 127 10.32 6.58 24.25
C ASN A 127 11.59 6.49 25.11
N LEU A 128 12.56 5.71 24.67
CA LEU A 128 13.82 5.56 25.41
C LEU A 128 14.76 6.75 25.18
N ASP A 129 14.91 7.20 23.92
CA ASP A 129 15.81 8.31 23.62
C ASP A 129 15.12 9.61 23.23
N ASP A 130 13.82 9.55 22.93
CA ASP A 130 12.97 10.72 22.59
C ASP A 130 13.45 11.47 21.33
N ARG A 131 14.35 10.88 20.55
CA ARG A 131 14.93 11.53 19.35
C ARG A 131 14.66 10.76 18.08
N SER A 132 14.91 9.46 18.11
CA SER A 132 14.77 8.62 16.93
C SER A 132 13.36 8.06 16.85
N PHE A 133 12.93 7.75 15.64
CA PHE A 133 11.71 6.98 15.43
C PHE A 133 12.00 5.50 15.69
N ALA A 134 10.95 4.71 15.91
CA ALA A 134 11.10 3.30 16.29
C ALA A 134 11.85 2.47 15.25
N ASP A 135 11.81 2.88 13.98
CA ASP A 135 12.51 2.16 12.91
C ASP A 135 14.03 2.41 12.92
N ALA A 136 14.49 3.37 13.71
CA ALA A 136 15.92 3.66 13.88
C ALA A 136 16.33 3.66 15.36
N ALA A 137 15.50 3.07 16.21
CA ALA A 137 15.69 3.11 17.66
C ALA A 137 16.84 2.17 18.11
N PRO A 138 17.44 2.46 19.27
CA PRO A 138 18.53 1.62 19.79
C PRO A 138 18.17 0.13 19.94
N CYS A 139 16.91 -0.19 20.20
CA CYS A 139 16.47 -1.57 20.40
C CYS A 139 16.62 -2.43 19.14
N ILE A 140 16.73 -1.82 17.96
CA ILE A 140 16.95 -2.59 16.72
C ILE A 140 18.27 -3.38 16.81
N PHE A 141 19.23 -2.84 17.53
CA PHE A 141 20.56 -3.41 17.64
C PHE A 141 20.83 -4.09 18.99
N SER A 142 19.78 -4.30 19.80
CA SER A 142 19.95 -4.89 21.13
C SER A 142 18.73 -5.70 21.53
N SER A 143 18.89 -7.01 21.62
CA SER A 143 17.84 -7.92 22.10
C SER A 143 17.44 -7.59 23.54
N LYS A 144 18.45 -7.20 24.36
CA LYS A 144 18.20 -6.83 25.75
C LYS A 144 17.27 -5.63 25.83
N LEU A 145 17.53 -4.58 25.03
CA LEU A 145 16.69 -3.39 25.02
C LEU A 145 15.27 -3.70 24.50
N LYS A 146 15.16 -4.57 23.50
CA LYS A 146 13.83 -4.98 22.99
C LYS A 146 13.02 -5.61 24.12
N ARG A 147 13.64 -6.51 24.87
CA ARG A 147 12.99 -7.21 25.97
C ARG A 147 12.59 -6.25 27.09
N GLU A 148 13.49 -5.34 27.43
CA GLU A 148 13.22 -4.33 28.46
C GLU A 148 12.09 -3.41 28.07
N CYS A 149 12.07 -2.95 26.80
CA CYS A 149 11.01 -2.08 26.29
C CYS A 149 9.66 -2.78 26.28
N TRP A 150 9.66 -4.07 25.95
CA TRP A 150 8.43 -4.86 26.00
C TRP A 150 7.91 -4.99 27.43
N ASP A 151 8.82 -5.30 28.38
CA ASP A 151 8.44 -5.56 29.77
C ASP A 151 8.00 -4.31 30.51
N CYS A 152 8.55 -3.14 30.18
CA CYS A 152 8.24 -1.92 30.92
C CYS A 152 6.99 -1.18 30.43
N ASN A 153 6.34 -1.66 29.36
CA ASN A 153 5.12 -1.07 28.83
C ASN A 153 5.24 0.40 28.40
N ARG A 154 6.45 0.83 28.03
CA ARG A 154 6.66 2.25 27.69
C ARG A 154 6.82 2.52 26.21
N CYS A 155 6.88 1.48 25.39
CA CYS A 155 7.09 1.66 23.95
C CYS A 155 5.75 1.86 23.24
N ASP A 156 5.55 3.04 22.67
CA ASP A 156 4.31 3.37 21.96
C ASP A 156 4.08 2.43 20.78
N TYR A 157 5.16 2.05 20.07
CA TYR A 157 5.04 1.14 18.94
C TYR A 157 4.57 -0.25 19.38
N TYR A 158 5.23 -0.82 20.40
CA TYR A 158 4.84 -2.14 20.89
C TYR A 158 3.44 -2.14 21.47
N GLU A 159 3.07 -1.06 22.16
CA GLU A 159 1.72 -0.94 22.70
C GLU A 159 0.68 -0.94 21.58
N ALA A 160 0.90 -0.13 20.54
CA ALA A 160 0.00 -0.07 19.39
C ALA A 160 -0.07 -1.42 18.66
N LYS A 161 1.06 -2.07 18.48
CA LYS A 161 1.13 -3.37 17.81
C LYS A 161 0.32 -4.42 18.57
N ASN A 162 0.50 -4.49 19.88
CA ASN A 162 -0.20 -5.49 20.68
C ASN A 162 -1.70 -5.21 20.75
N LYS A 163 -2.08 -3.93 20.87
CA LYS A 163 -3.50 -3.57 20.85
C LYS A 163 -4.15 -3.94 19.53
N SER A 164 -3.43 -3.72 18.41
CA SER A 164 -3.99 -4.03 17.09
C SER A 164 -4.16 -5.52 16.88
N ILE A 165 -3.23 -6.32 17.39
CA ILE A 165 -3.27 -7.78 17.21
C ILE A 165 -4.47 -8.40 17.91
N ILE A 166 -4.76 -7.96 19.13
CA ILE A 166 -5.87 -8.52 19.91
C ILE A 166 -7.19 -7.79 19.68
N ALA A 167 -7.19 -6.70 18.92
CA ALA A 167 -8.39 -5.91 18.71
C ALA A 167 -9.43 -6.66 17.92
N LYS A 168 -10.69 -6.39 18.23
CA LYS A 168 -11.81 -6.89 17.41
C LYS A 168 -11.70 -6.37 15.98
N ILE A 169 -11.35 -5.09 15.82
CA ILE A 169 -11.13 -4.49 14.49
C ILE A 169 -9.86 -3.64 14.55
N SER A 170 -8.93 -3.92 13.65
CA SER A 170 -7.71 -3.12 13.52
C SER A 170 -7.61 -2.53 12.12
N VAL A 171 -6.84 -1.46 11.98
CA VAL A 171 -6.51 -0.89 10.69
C VAL A 171 -5.00 -0.71 10.59
N GLU A 172 -4.42 -1.17 9.49
CA GLU A 172 -2.99 -1.06 9.26
C GLU A 172 -2.72 -1.03 7.76
N ASN A 173 -1.50 -0.65 7.39
CA ASN A 173 -1.18 -0.70 5.97
C ASN A 173 -0.77 -2.13 5.58
N TYR A 174 -0.78 -2.39 4.28
CA TYR A 174 -0.49 -3.73 3.78
C TYR A 174 0.91 -4.20 4.19
N SER A 175 1.88 -3.29 4.20
CA SER A 175 3.24 -3.62 4.57
C SER A 175 3.33 -4.11 6.02
N SER A 176 2.66 -3.43 6.94
CA SER A 176 2.61 -3.85 8.34
C SER A 176 2.04 -5.26 8.47
N PHE A 177 0.99 -5.54 7.73
CA PHE A 177 0.37 -6.86 7.75
C PHE A 177 1.36 -7.94 7.28
N PHE A 178 2.01 -7.71 6.14
CA PHE A 178 2.93 -8.69 5.57
C PHE A 178 4.14 -8.96 6.48
N HIS A 179 4.58 -7.97 7.23
CA HIS A 179 5.77 -8.12 8.08
C HIS A 179 5.47 -8.69 9.47
N LYS A 180 4.20 -8.87 9.78
CA LYS A 180 3.81 -9.52 11.03
C LYS A 180 4.20 -11.00 11.00
N PRO A 181 4.50 -11.63 12.15
CA PRO A 181 4.65 -13.10 12.18
C PRO A 181 3.37 -13.76 11.68
N ASP A 182 3.53 -14.89 10.99
CA ASP A 182 2.38 -15.54 10.34
C ASP A 182 1.27 -15.89 11.32
N HIS A 183 1.61 -16.38 12.51
CA HIS A 183 0.61 -16.80 13.49
C HIS A 183 -0.22 -15.62 14.04
N LEU A 184 0.23 -14.38 13.83
CA LEU A 184 -0.50 -13.20 14.28
C LEU A 184 -1.36 -12.57 13.18
N LYS A 185 -1.36 -13.15 11.97
CA LYS A 185 -2.09 -12.60 10.83
C LYS A 185 -3.55 -13.06 10.75
N TYR A 186 -3.89 -14.18 11.39
CA TYR A 186 -5.19 -14.81 11.19
C TYR A 186 -6.35 -13.96 11.70
N ARG A 187 -7.37 -13.80 10.85
CA ARG A 187 -8.58 -13.04 11.14
C ARG A 187 -9.79 -13.76 10.56
N GLN A 188 -10.97 -13.50 11.10
CA GLN A 188 -12.20 -13.94 10.47
C GLN A 188 -12.42 -13.19 9.17
N LEU A 189 -12.17 -11.88 9.16
CA LEU A 189 -12.37 -11.03 7.99
C LEU A 189 -11.13 -10.18 7.72
N ILE A 190 -10.70 -10.14 6.48
CA ILE A 190 -9.73 -9.14 6.02
C ILE A 190 -10.45 -8.26 5.01
N VAL A 191 -10.42 -6.95 5.26
CA VAL A 191 -10.94 -5.95 4.33
C VAL A 191 -9.75 -5.36 3.58
N CYS A 192 -9.76 -5.52 2.26
CA CYS A 192 -8.72 -4.97 1.39
C CYS A 192 -9.25 -3.67 0.79
N ASP A 193 -8.93 -2.55 1.42
CA ASP A 193 -9.32 -1.24 0.90
C ASP A 193 -8.36 -0.84 -0.21
N GLU A 194 -8.82 -0.04 -1.15
CA GLU A 194 -8.04 0.33 -2.34
C GLU A 194 -7.55 -0.92 -3.07
N ALA A 195 -8.44 -1.89 -3.24
CA ALA A 195 -8.08 -3.22 -3.74
C ALA A 195 -7.57 -3.19 -5.19
N SER A 196 -7.87 -2.15 -5.95
CA SER A 196 -7.32 -1.99 -7.30
C SER A 196 -5.79 -1.86 -7.27
N GLU A 197 -5.19 -1.56 -6.10
CA GLU A 197 -3.75 -1.45 -5.93
C GLU A 197 -3.09 -2.75 -5.46
N LEU A 198 -3.87 -3.79 -5.21
CA LEU A 198 -3.32 -5.04 -4.65
C LEU A 198 -2.25 -5.67 -5.51
N GLU A 199 -2.41 -5.63 -6.83
CA GLU A 199 -1.38 -6.21 -7.72
C GLU A 199 -0.03 -5.54 -7.46
N ASN A 200 0.01 -4.21 -7.44
CA ASN A 200 1.26 -3.48 -7.20
C ASN A 200 1.82 -3.77 -5.80
N ILE A 201 0.94 -3.86 -4.82
CA ILE A 201 1.35 -4.15 -3.43
C ILE A 201 2.00 -5.52 -3.34
N ILE A 202 1.40 -6.53 -3.97
CA ILE A 202 1.92 -7.90 -3.94
C ILE A 202 3.23 -7.98 -4.73
N VAL A 203 3.30 -7.35 -5.89
CA VAL A 203 4.54 -7.29 -6.65
C VAL A 203 5.66 -6.69 -5.79
N SER A 204 5.38 -5.58 -5.14
CA SER A 204 6.37 -4.91 -4.29
C SER A 204 6.84 -5.82 -3.15
N ARG A 205 5.91 -6.48 -2.48
CA ARG A 205 6.25 -7.37 -1.35
C ARG A 205 7.15 -8.53 -1.78
N PHE A 206 6.90 -9.10 -2.95
CA PHE A 206 7.60 -10.28 -3.42
C PHE A 206 8.72 -9.97 -4.40
N SER A 207 9.16 -8.71 -4.48
CA SER A 207 10.30 -8.27 -5.27
C SER A 207 11.52 -8.10 -4.37
N CYS A 208 12.69 -8.16 -5.01
CA CYS A 208 13.95 -7.91 -4.30
C CYS A 208 14.88 -7.15 -5.23
N SER A 209 15.45 -6.05 -4.76
CA SER A 209 16.41 -5.26 -5.52
C SER A 209 17.76 -5.34 -4.81
N ILE A 210 18.78 -5.81 -5.52
CA ILE A 210 20.10 -6.06 -4.95
C ILE A 210 21.11 -5.10 -5.59
N GLU A 211 21.65 -4.18 -4.78
CA GLU A 211 22.68 -3.25 -5.22
C GLU A 211 24.03 -3.97 -5.18
N LEU A 212 24.62 -4.23 -6.34
CA LEU A 212 25.82 -5.06 -6.42
C LEU A 212 27.05 -4.42 -5.76
N GLY A 213 27.19 -3.10 -5.88
CA GLY A 213 28.30 -2.40 -5.24
C GLY A 213 28.25 -2.49 -3.73
N LYS A 214 27.05 -2.34 -3.16
CA LYS A 214 26.88 -2.43 -1.72
C LYS A 214 27.12 -3.86 -1.22
N LEU A 215 26.68 -4.85 -2.01
CA LEU A 215 26.91 -6.26 -1.72
C LEU A 215 28.41 -6.55 -1.67
N ASN A 216 29.15 -6.06 -2.67
CA ASN A 216 30.60 -6.24 -2.74
C ASN A 216 31.33 -5.56 -1.58
N ARG A 217 30.82 -4.41 -1.13
CA ARG A 217 31.41 -3.67 0.00
C ARG A 217 31.48 -4.52 1.26
N TYR A 218 30.48 -5.39 1.45
CA TYR A 218 30.43 -6.27 2.61
C TYR A 218 30.93 -7.69 2.29
N ASN A 219 31.69 -7.82 1.20
CA ASN A 219 32.36 -9.07 0.81
C ASN A 219 31.42 -10.17 0.37
N PHE A 220 30.27 -9.80 -0.18
CA PHE A 220 29.37 -10.73 -0.85
C PHE A 220 29.41 -10.49 -2.34
N SER A 221 29.04 -11.49 -3.11
CA SER A 221 28.90 -11.33 -4.55
C SER A 221 27.73 -12.17 -5.05
N LEU A 222 27.20 -11.75 -6.17
CA LEU A 222 26.13 -12.47 -6.86
C LEU A 222 26.47 -12.53 -8.34
N LEU A 223 26.65 -13.74 -8.85
CA LEU A 223 26.93 -13.94 -10.26
C LEU A 223 25.62 -14.05 -11.02
N TYR A 224 25.45 -13.18 -12.00
CA TYR A 224 24.33 -13.26 -12.93
C TYR A 224 24.49 -14.49 -13.81
N SER A 225 23.37 -15.13 -14.14
CA SER A 225 23.33 -16.19 -15.14
C SER A 225 22.00 -16.06 -15.92
N SER A 226 22.08 -16.22 -17.23
CA SER A 226 20.89 -16.26 -18.07
C SER A 226 20.11 -17.57 -17.89
N ASN A 227 20.77 -18.60 -17.37
CA ASN A 227 20.13 -19.85 -17.00
C ASN A 227 19.44 -19.66 -15.65
N LYS A 228 18.11 -19.68 -15.65
CA LYS A 228 17.33 -19.37 -14.44
C LYS A 228 17.58 -20.36 -13.31
N LYS A 229 17.76 -21.64 -13.64
CA LYS A 229 18.04 -22.64 -12.61
C LYS A 229 19.40 -22.38 -11.94
N ARG A 230 20.41 -22.07 -12.73
CA ARG A 230 21.75 -21.72 -12.21
C ARG A 230 21.67 -20.44 -11.40
N PHE A 231 20.95 -19.44 -11.87
CA PHE A 231 20.81 -18.19 -11.14
C PHE A 231 20.10 -18.40 -9.81
N HIS A 232 19.05 -19.22 -9.81
CA HIS A 232 18.33 -19.57 -8.58
C HIS A 232 19.29 -20.20 -7.55
N ASN A 233 20.17 -21.10 -8.02
CA ASN A 233 21.18 -21.69 -7.14
C ASN A 233 22.14 -20.62 -6.58
N ASN A 234 22.52 -19.66 -7.42
CA ASN A 234 23.37 -18.54 -6.95
C ASN A 234 22.68 -17.70 -5.89
N LEU A 235 21.36 -17.51 -6.00
CA LEU A 235 20.59 -16.79 -4.99
C LEU A 235 20.54 -17.58 -3.67
N ILE A 236 20.38 -18.90 -3.76
CA ILE A 236 20.35 -19.75 -2.59
C ILE A 236 21.69 -19.68 -1.85
N THR A 237 22.81 -19.70 -2.61
CA THR A 237 24.14 -19.56 -2.04
C THR A 237 24.30 -18.22 -1.32
N LEU A 238 23.85 -17.15 -1.94
CA LEU A 238 23.88 -15.84 -1.31
C LEU A 238 23.07 -15.81 -0.01
N UNK A 239 21.89 -16.20 -0.06
CA UNK A 239 21.10 -16.28 1.02
C UNK A 239 21.71 -16.93 2.11
N SER A 240 22.42 -18.07 1.90
CA SER A 240 23.13 -18.85 2.94
C SER A 240 24.29 -18.05 3.55
N GLU A 241 25.04 -17.36 2.70
CA GLU A 241 26.14 -16.51 3.17
C GLU A 241 25.64 -15.35 4.01
N LEU A 242 24.54 -14.73 3.61
CA LEU A 242 23.92 -13.63 4.36
C LEU A 242 23.45 -14.12 5.72
N GLU A 243 22.82 -15.28 5.76
CA GLU A 243 22.34 -15.87 7.01
C GLU A 243 23.48 -16.13 7.99
N SER A 244 24.59 -16.68 7.50
CA SER A 244 25.76 -16.95 8.34
C SER A 244 26.32 -15.65 8.94
N ARG A 245 26.44 -14.63 8.11
CA ARG A 245 26.94 -13.33 8.59
C ARG A 245 25.96 -12.66 9.55
N TYR A 246 24.66 -12.80 9.29
CA TYR A 246 23.62 -12.28 10.17
C TYR A 246 23.75 -12.85 11.59
N VAL A 247 23.95 -14.15 11.69
CA VAL A 247 24.12 -14.82 12.98
C VAL A 247 25.38 -14.30 13.70
N GLU A 248 26.49 -14.15 12.97
CA GLU A 248 27.73 -13.56 13.53
C GLU A 248 27.48 -12.17 14.09
N LEU A 249 26.81 -11.33 13.31
CA LEU A 249 26.54 -9.94 13.72
C LEU A 249 25.61 -9.87 14.92
N LEU A 250 24.62 -10.77 14.99
CA LEU A 250 23.75 -10.86 16.17
C LEU A 250 24.56 -11.15 17.43
N ARG A 251 25.48 -12.09 17.34
CA ARG A 251 26.34 -12.42 18.47
C ARG A 251 27.20 -11.23 18.90
N MET A 252 27.76 -10.50 17.93
CA MET A 252 28.55 -9.30 18.22
C MET A 252 27.70 -8.23 18.91
N LEU A 253 26.50 -8.02 18.42
CA LEU A 253 25.60 -7.01 18.97
C LEU A 253 25.15 -7.36 20.39
N GLU A 254 24.93 -8.65 20.66
CA GLU A 254 24.51 -9.10 22.00
C GLU A 254 25.63 -8.91 23.02
N LYS A 255 26.89 -9.19 22.62
CA LYS A 255 28.02 -9.10 23.52
C LYS A 255 28.52 -7.67 23.76
N HIS A 256 28.43 -6.81 22.72
CA HIS A 256 29.06 -5.49 22.73
C HIS A 256 28.12 -4.38 22.29
N SER A 257 26.85 -4.44 22.67
CA SER A 257 25.84 -3.50 22.19
C SER A 257 26.17 -2.03 22.47
N ASP A 258 26.87 -1.76 23.58
CA ASP A 258 27.20 -0.38 23.98
C ASP A 258 28.40 0.19 23.23
N THR A 259 29.21 -0.68 22.62
CA THR A 259 30.48 -0.28 21.97
C THR A 259 30.52 -0.55 20.48
N ILE A 260 29.40 -1.00 19.90
CA ILE A 260 29.34 -1.36 18.48
C ILE A 260 29.41 -0.08 17.62
N SER A 261 30.24 -0.13 16.60
CA SER A 261 30.43 0.99 15.67
C SER A 261 29.22 1.16 14.75
N ASP A 262 29.08 2.37 14.21
CA ASP A 262 28.02 2.65 13.22
C ASP A 262 28.19 1.81 11.95
N ALA A 263 29.44 1.49 11.59
CA ALA A 263 29.71 0.64 10.41
C ALA A 263 29.10 -0.74 10.57
N VAL A 264 29.23 -1.34 11.76
CA VAL A 264 28.65 -2.66 12.04
C VAL A 264 27.13 -2.59 12.04
N LYS A 265 26.56 -1.53 12.59
CA LYS A 265 25.12 -1.33 12.61
C LYS A 265 24.57 -1.21 11.18
N LYS A 266 25.25 -0.49 10.30
CA LYS A 266 24.87 -0.35 8.90
C LYS A 266 24.93 -1.69 8.17
N GLU A 267 25.98 -2.45 8.41
CA GLU A 267 26.13 -3.79 7.82
C GLU A 267 24.98 -4.69 8.29
N PHE A 268 24.69 -4.69 9.58
CA PHE A 268 23.63 -5.51 10.15
C PHE A 268 22.28 -5.18 9.52
N LYS A 269 21.97 -3.90 9.40
CA LYS A 269 20.69 -3.47 8.82
C LYS A 269 20.60 -3.88 7.35
N PHE A 270 21.68 -3.68 6.60
CA PHE A 270 21.72 -4.06 5.19
C PHE A 270 21.45 -5.56 5.02
N ILE A 271 22.14 -6.37 5.79
CA ILE A 271 22.03 -7.84 5.70
C ILE A 271 20.63 -8.29 6.13
N ALA A 272 20.11 -7.74 7.23
CA ALA A 272 18.80 -8.10 7.73
C ALA A 272 17.71 -7.80 6.71
N ASP A 273 17.76 -6.62 6.09
CA ASP A 273 16.78 -6.21 5.09
C ASP A 273 16.87 -7.07 3.83
N LEU A 274 18.08 -7.27 3.32
CA LEU A 274 18.28 -8.07 2.10
C LEU A 274 17.88 -9.51 2.33
N LYS A 275 18.24 -10.06 3.45
CA LYS A 275 17.92 -11.44 3.82
C LYS A 275 16.40 -11.68 3.81
N UNK A 276 15.73 -10.79 4.13
CA UNK A 276 14.40 -10.92 4.27
C UNK A 276 13.72 -11.01 3.01
N ASP A 277 14.06 -10.04 2.26
CA ASP A 277 13.46 -9.98 0.92
C ASP A 277 13.91 -11.12 0.03
N LEU A 278 15.19 -11.43 0.06
CA LEU A 278 15.75 -12.49 -0.78
C LEU A 278 15.18 -13.87 -0.39
N SER A 279 15.07 -14.15 0.89
CA SER A 279 14.46 -15.40 1.35
C SER A 279 13.06 -15.58 0.80
N LEU A 280 12.27 -14.52 0.83
CA LEU A 280 10.90 -14.58 0.35
C LEU A 280 10.85 -14.88 -1.15
N VAL A 281 11.74 -14.26 -1.92
CA VAL A 281 11.82 -14.53 -3.36
C VAL A 281 12.24 -15.98 -3.60
N ILE A 282 13.24 -16.48 -2.89
CA ILE A 282 13.70 -17.86 -3.03
C ILE A 282 12.57 -18.84 -2.68
N ASP A 283 11.87 -18.61 -1.58
CA ASP A 283 10.80 -19.48 -1.11
C ASP A 283 9.62 -19.51 -2.08
N THR A 284 9.41 -18.44 -2.82
CA THR A 284 8.29 -18.34 -3.77
C THR A 284 8.73 -18.45 -5.23
N TRP A 285 9.98 -18.87 -5.46
CA TRP A 285 10.56 -18.89 -6.83
C TRP A 285 9.71 -19.67 -7.83
N GLN A 286 9.13 -20.79 -7.38
CA GLN A 286 8.29 -21.62 -8.24
C GLN A 286 6.84 -21.19 -8.29
N GLN A 287 6.45 -20.21 -7.46
CA GLN A 287 5.07 -19.72 -7.40
C GLN A 287 4.80 -18.60 -8.39
N SER A 288 5.85 -18.10 -9.03
CA SER A 288 5.74 -17.05 -10.04
C SER A 288 6.87 -17.21 -11.03
N GLU A 289 6.67 -16.64 -12.21
CA GLU A 289 7.76 -16.52 -13.18
C GLU A 289 8.49 -15.22 -12.84
N TYR A 290 9.67 -15.33 -12.21
CA TYR A 290 10.43 -14.14 -11.82
C TYR A 290 11.18 -13.57 -13.00
N ILE A 291 11.07 -12.24 -13.16
CA ILE A 291 11.88 -11.48 -14.12
C ILE A 291 13.18 -11.12 -13.43
N ILE A 292 14.30 -11.43 -14.07
CA ILE A 292 15.64 -11.06 -13.59
C ILE A 292 16.08 -9.86 -14.41
N ASN A 293 16.13 -8.69 -13.81
CA ASN A 293 16.45 -7.45 -14.52
C ASN A 293 17.76 -6.86 -14.03
N ARG A 294 18.72 -6.68 -14.93
CA ARG A 294 19.95 -5.98 -14.62
C ARG A 294 19.73 -4.50 -14.93
N ALA A 295 19.78 -3.67 -13.91
CA ALA A 295 19.48 -2.24 -14.02
C ALA A 295 20.68 -1.39 -13.63
N PHE A 296 20.76 -0.20 -14.20
CA PHE A 296 21.78 0.78 -13.89
C PHE A 296 21.03 2.08 -13.54
N ILE A 297 20.99 2.43 -12.25
CA ILE A 297 20.19 3.53 -11.74
C ILE A 297 21.08 4.42 -10.87
N HIS A 298 21.17 5.69 -11.21
CA HIS A 298 21.98 6.69 -10.47
C HIS A 298 23.42 6.20 -10.28
N ASN A 299 24.02 5.69 -11.37
CA ASN A 299 25.39 5.19 -11.42
C ASN A 299 25.65 3.96 -10.54
N LYS A 300 24.60 3.21 -10.19
CA LYS A 300 24.71 2.00 -9.40
C LYS A 300 24.13 0.82 -10.16
N LYS A 301 24.77 -0.33 -10.04
CA LYS A 301 24.32 -1.57 -10.70
C LYS A 301 23.42 -2.34 -9.75
N TYR A 302 22.29 -2.81 -10.28
CA TYR A 302 21.31 -3.59 -9.52
C TYR A 302 20.98 -4.87 -10.28
N ILE A 303 20.65 -5.91 -9.51
CA ILE A 303 19.87 -7.03 -10.01
C ILE A 303 18.53 -6.95 -9.31
N GLN A 304 17.46 -6.86 -10.11
CA GLN A 304 16.10 -6.77 -9.59
C GLN A 304 15.35 -8.05 -9.90
N LEU A 305 14.70 -8.61 -8.89
CA LEU A 305 13.92 -9.84 -8.99
C LEU A 305 12.46 -9.44 -8.83
N ILE A 306 11.67 -9.61 -9.89
CA ILE A 306 10.32 -9.06 -9.96
C ILE A 306 9.35 -10.16 -10.41
N PRO A 307 8.30 -10.48 -9.64
CA PRO A 307 7.36 -11.52 -10.07
C PRO A 307 6.51 -11.01 -11.23
N LYS A 308 6.37 -11.84 -12.25
CA LYS A 308 5.53 -11.50 -13.40
C LYS A 308 4.06 -11.74 -13.07
N LYS A 309 3.71 -12.96 -12.67
CA LYS A 309 2.35 -13.30 -12.27
C LYS A 309 2.25 -13.35 -10.74
N ILE A 310 1.11 -12.92 -10.21
CA ILE A 310 0.98 -12.83 -8.77
C ILE A 310 -0.22 -13.62 -8.23
N ASP A 311 -0.87 -14.42 -9.06
CA ASP A 311 -2.07 -15.15 -8.66
C ASP A 311 -1.81 -16.09 -7.48
N VAL A 312 -0.71 -16.83 -7.50
CA VAL A 312 -0.35 -17.73 -6.40
C VAL A 312 0.18 -16.91 -5.21
N LEU A 313 0.97 -15.86 -5.49
CA LEU A 313 1.55 -15.03 -4.43
C LEU A 313 0.48 -14.32 -3.60
N ALA A 314 -0.63 -13.95 -4.23
CA ALA A 314 -1.73 -13.27 -3.51
C ALA A 314 -2.32 -14.15 -2.40
N GLN A 315 -2.18 -15.46 -2.51
CA GLN A 315 -2.69 -16.38 -1.49
C GLN A 315 -1.93 -16.22 -0.16
N HIS A 316 -0.74 -15.64 -0.18
CA HIS A 316 -0.02 -15.32 1.05
C HIS A 316 -0.70 -14.21 1.86
N LEU A 317 -1.69 -13.56 1.28
CA LEU A 317 -2.55 -12.63 2.00
C LEU A 317 -3.88 -13.30 2.36
N PHE A 318 -4.52 -13.92 1.37
CA PHE A 318 -5.90 -14.41 1.52
C PHE A 318 -6.02 -15.64 2.42
N LYS A 319 -4.95 -16.41 2.56
CA LYS A 319 -4.99 -17.64 3.39
C LYS A 319 -5.20 -17.34 4.87
N TYR A 320 -4.98 -16.11 5.30
CA TYR A 320 -5.08 -15.75 6.72
C TYR A 320 -6.49 -15.33 7.14
N ALA A 321 -7.46 -15.36 6.22
CA ALA A 321 -8.82 -14.94 6.54
C ALA A 321 -9.84 -16.00 6.13
N ASP A 322 -10.89 -16.12 6.91
CA ASP A 322 -12.05 -16.92 6.50
C ASP A 322 -12.79 -16.23 5.38
N LYS A 323 -12.91 -14.90 5.46
CA LYS A 323 -13.63 -14.08 4.49
C LYS A 323 -12.77 -12.87 4.11
N VAL A 324 -12.85 -12.46 2.84
CA VAL A 324 -12.13 -11.30 2.32
C VAL A 324 -13.10 -10.38 1.60
N LEU A 325 -13.11 -9.11 1.99
CA LEU A 325 -13.90 -8.08 1.33
C LEU A 325 -12.96 -7.14 0.59
N PHE A 326 -13.06 -7.13 -0.74
CA PHE A 326 -12.32 -6.20 -1.58
C PHE A 326 -13.16 -4.95 -1.82
N MET A 327 -12.59 -3.78 -1.61
CA MET A 327 -13.28 -2.52 -1.84
C MET A 327 -12.46 -1.60 -2.73
N SER A 328 -13.10 -0.98 -3.71
CA SER A 328 -12.45 0.03 -4.53
C SER A 328 -13.50 0.88 -5.25
N ALA A 329 -13.13 2.11 -5.55
CA ALA A 329 -13.92 2.96 -6.45
C ALA A 329 -13.57 2.69 -7.92
N THR A 330 -12.50 1.96 -8.18
CA THR A 330 -11.87 1.92 -9.51
C THR A 330 -11.60 0.52 -10.05
N PHE A 331 -12.51 -0.43 -9.82
CA PHE A 331 -12.43 -1.73 -10.51
C PHE A 331 -12.94 -1.53 -11.95
N VAL A 332 -12.04 -1.28 -12.86
CA VAL A 332 -12.41 -1.10 -14.27
C VAL A 332 -12.95 -2.40 -14.86
N ASP A 333 -12.29 -3.50 -14.53
CA ASP A 333 -12.70 -4.85 -14.93
C ASP A 333 -12.46 -5.76 -13.73
N TYR A 334 -13.48 -5.89 -12.87
CA TYR A 334 -13.32 -6.64 -11.63
C TYR A 334 -13.00 -8.12 -11.87
N ARG A 335 -13.52 -8.69 -12.96
CA ARG A 335 -13.23 -10.09 -13.27
C ARG A 335 -11.75 -10.30 -13.57
N ARG A 336 -11.16 -9.37 -14.32
CA ARG A 336 -9.74 -9.43 -14.64
C ARG A 336 -8.89 -9.21 -13.39
N VAL A 337 -9.28 -8.27 -12.54
CA VAL A 337 -8.58 -8.02 -11.27
C VAL A 337 -8.59 -9.28 -10.41
N MET A 338 -9.74 -9.92 -10.30
CA MET A 338 -9.83 -11.15 -9.49
C MET A 338 -9.02 -12.30 -10.09
N ARG A 339 -9.01 -12.46 -11.41
CA ARG A 339 -8.15 -13.46 -12.05
C ARG A 339 -6.68 -13.21 -11.77
N THR A 340 -6.26 -11.95 -11.87
CA THR A 340 -4.87 -11.55 -11.58
C THR A 340 -4.50 -11.92 -10.15
N LEU A 341 -5.43 -11.77 -9.22
CA LEU A 341 -5.22 -12.09 -7.80
C LEU A 341 -5.44 -13.56 -7.47
N GLY A 342 -5.74 -14.38 -8.47
CA GLY A 342 -5.92 -15.83 -8.25
C GLY A 342 -7.23 -16.19 -7.58
N VAL A 343 -8.26 -15.35 -7.71
CA VAL A 343 -9.59 -15.60 -7.16
C VAL A 343 -10.50 -16.05 -8.28
N ALA A 344 -10.96 -17.31 -8.19
CA ALA A 344 -11.79 -17.90 -9.24
C ALA A 344 -13.19 -17.29 -9.25
N GLU A 345 -13.82 -17.30 -10.42
CA GLU A 345 -15.13 -16.71 -10.66
C GLU A 345 -16.20 -17.28 -9.67
N GLN A 346 -16.13 -18.57 -9.39
CA GLN A 346 -17.09 -19.21 -8.50
C GLN A 346 -16.87 -18.92 -7.02
N ASP A 347 -15.73 -18.31 -6.67
CA ASP A 347 -15.35 -18.08 -5.27
C ASP A 347 -15.70 -16.69 -4.78
N PHE A 348 -16.16 -15.80 -5.66
CA PHE A 348 -16.51 -14.43 -5.25
C PHE A 348 -17.88 -14.00 -5.74
N LYS A 349 -18.42 -13.00 -5.05
CA LYS A 349 -19.64 -12.29 -5.46
C LYS A 349 -19.28 -10.83 -5.65
N TYR A 350 -19.72 -10.24 -6.77
CA TYR A 350 -19.50 -8.81 -7.06
C TYR A 350 -20.74 -8.03 -6.65
N ILE A 351 -20.53 -6.90 -5.97
CA ILE A 351 -21.61 -6.00 -5.54
C ILE A 351 -21.21 -4.58 -5.93
N ASP A 352 -22.07 -3.92 -6.68
CA ASP A 352 -21.85 -2.56 -7.17
C ASP A 352 -22.75 -1.62 -6.37
N LEU A 353 -22.14 -0.67 -5.64
CA LEU A 353 -22.91 0.34 -4.93
C LEU A 353 -23.33 1.42 -5.92
N PRO A 354 -24.63 1.68 -6.08
CA PRO A 354 -25.05 2.72 -7.00
C PRO A 354 -24.51 4.09 -6.57
N SER A 355 -24.13 4.90 -7.56
CA SER A 355 -23.70 6.26 -7.30
C SER A 355 -24.90 7.15 -7.05
N SER A 356 -24.79 8.03 -6.04
CA SER A 356 -25.79 9.05 -5.80
C SER A 356 -25.53 10.31 -6.63
N PHE A 357 -24.40 10.35 -7.35
CA PHE A 357 -24.03 11.52 -8.13
C PHE A 357 -24.53 11.42 -9.57
N ASP A 358 -25.02 12.54 -10.09
CA ASP A 358 -25.50 12.62 -11.45
C ASP A 358 -24.30 12.71 -12.41
N PRO A 359 -24.12 11.73 -13.30
CA PRO A 359 -22.95 11.75 -14.19
C PRO A 359 -22.96 12.89 -15.19
N THR A 360 -24.11 13.47 -15.47
CA THR A 360 -24.21 14.61 -16.41
C THR A 360 -23.58 15.87 -15.84
N LEU A 361 -23.36 15.93 -14.52
CA LEU A 361 -22.75 17.08 -13.87
C LEU A 361 -21.20 16.99 -13.89
N SER A 362 -20.66 15.88 -14.36
CA SER A 362 -19.20 15.69 -14.44
C SER A 362 -18.84 15.06 -15.79
N PRO A 363 -19.07 15.79 -16.90
CA PRO A 363 -18.78 15.24 -18.20
C PRO A 363 -17.28 15.09 -18.45
N ILE A 364 -16.91 14.06 -19.21
CA ILE A 364 -15.54 13.85 -19.67
C ILE A 364 -15.45 14.28 -21.13
N ILE A 365 -14.57 15.23 -21.39
CA ILE A 365 -14.37 15.79 -22.73
C ILE A 365 -12.98 15.38 -23.23
N PHE A 366 -12.94 14.68 -24.34
CA PHE A 366 -11.69 14.21 -24.91
C PHE A 366 -11.13 15.24 -25.90
N GLY A 367 -9.82 15.46 -25.81
CA GLY A 367 -9.12 16.27 -26.79
C GLY A 367 -8.85 15.47 -28.07
N ILE A 368 -8.39 16.17 -29.09
CA ILE A 368 -8.17 15.59 -30.41
C ILE A 368 -6.74 15.14 -30.66
N PHE A 369 -5.84 15.28 -29.67
CA PHE A 369 -4.43 14.98 -29.87
C PHE A 369 -4.12 13.52 -29.53
N GLN A 370 -3.44 12.83 -30.45
CA GLN A 370 -2.87 11.50 -30.18
C GLN A 370 -1.40 11.71 -29.88
N LEU A 371 -1.07 11.78 -28.58
CA LEU A 371 0.27 12.14 -28.14
C LEU A 371 1.19 10.93 -28.00
N SER A 372 2.45 11.13 -28.36
CA SER A 372 3.52 10.15 -28.17
C SER A 372 4.79 10.91 -27.77
N LYS A 373 5.81 10.17 -27.35
CA LYS A 373 7.11 10.80 -27.04
C LYS A 373 7.68 11.51 -28.26
N LYS A 374 7.36 11.05 -29.46
CA LYS A 374 7.89 11.62 -30.71
C LYS A 374 7.22 12.94 -31.07
N ASN A 375 5.93 13.10 -30.76
CA ASN A 375 5.18 14.27 -31.23
C ASN A 375 4.75 15.26 -30.14
N ILE A 376 5.05 14.97 -28.88
CA ILE A 376 4.59 15.81 -27.76
C ILE A 376 5.11 17.24 -27.88
N ASP A 377 6.37 17.41 -28.26
CA ASP A 377 6.97 18.75 -28.38
C ASP A 377 6.29 19.56 -29.49
N ARG A 378 5.96 18.90 -30.59
CA ARG A 378 5.29 19.53 -31.72
C ARG A 378 3.88 20.03 -31.35
N TYR A 379 3.15 19.24 -30.58
CA TYR A 379 1.77 19.60 -30.24
C TYR A 379 1.66 20.39 -28.93
N PHE A 380 2.73 20.51 -28.16
CA PHE A 380 2.64 21.12 -26.84
C PHE A 380 2.15 22.56 -26.86
N PRO A 381 2.55 23.42 -27.80
CA PRO A 381 1.98 24.78 -27.84
C PRO A 381 0.46 24.80 -28.01
N LYS A 382 -0.09 23.86 -28.76
CA LYS A 382 -1.54 23.71 -28.91
C LYS A 382 -2.19 23.24 -27.63
N ILE A 383 -1.52 22.32 -26.90
CA ILE A 383 -1.99 21.85 -25.60
C ILE A 383 -2.05 23.01 -24.63
N VAL A 384 -1.00 23.83 -24.57
CA VAL A 384 -0.95 25.00 -23.69
C VAL A 384 -2.12 25.95 -24.00
N LYS A 385 -2.39 26.18 -25.29
CA LYS A 385 -3.51 27.03 -25.69
C LYS A 385 -4.84 26.44 -25.20
N CYS A 386 -5.02 25.14 -25.35
CA CYS A 386 -6.24 24.47 -24.83
C CYS A 386 -6.37 24.63 -23.33
N VAL A 387 -5.27 24.44 -22.60
CA VAL A 387 -5.26 24.62 -21.15
C VAL A 387 -5.65 26.05 -20.80
N GLU A 388 -5.08 27.04 -21.48
CA GLU A 388 -5.41 28.46 -21.23
C GLU A 388 -6.89 28.73 -21.46
N GLU A 389 -7.48 28.16 -22.50
CA GLU A 389 -8.91 28.30 -22.80
C GLU A 389 -9.76 27.69 -21.69
N ILE A 390 -9.39 26.49 -21.21
CA ILE A 390 -10.12 25.83 -20.12
C ILE A 390 -10.01 26.65 -18.84
N LEU A 391 -8.82 27.18 -18.54
CA LEU A 391 -8.62 27.99 -17.33
C LEU A 391 -9.47 29.26 -17.39
N GLU A 392 -9.60 29.86 -18.56
CA GLU A 392 -10.44 31.05 -18.74
C GLU A 392 -11.92 30.71 -18.60
N GLU A 393 -12.34 29.59 -19.17
CA GLU A 393 -13.72 29.13 -19.07
C GLU A 393 -14.11 28.85 -17.61
N HIS A 394 -13.16 28.40 -16.80
CA HIS A 394 -13.37 28.11 -15.38
C HIS A 394 -12.60 29.06 -14.49
N ASN A 395 -12.64 30.34 -14.81
CA ASN A 395 -11.80 31.34 -14.16
C ASN A 395 -12.20 31.65 -12.72
N ASP A 396 -13.36 31.21 -12.30
CA ASP A 396 -13.90 31.51 -10.97
C ASP A 396 -13.80 30.32 -9.99
N VAL A 397 -13.28 29.17 -10.41
CA VAL A 397 -13.22 27.97 -9.56
C VAL A 397 -11.85 27.34 -9.60
N LYS A 398 -11.54 26.54 -8.57
CA LYS A 398 -10.27 25.82 -8.48
C LYS A 398 -10.31 24.56 -9.33
N GLY A 399 -9.14 24.18 -9.84
CA GLY A 399 -9.00 22.97 -10.65
C GLY A 399 -7.68 22.27 -10.46
N LEU A 400 -7.55 21.12 -11.14
CA LEU A 400 -6.35 20.30 -11.11
C LEU A 400 -5.86 20.05 -12.53
N ILE A 401 -4.54 20.01 -12.69
CA ILE A 401 -3.91 19.60 -13.95
C ILE A 401 -3.00 18.41 -13.65
N HIS A 402 -3.33 17.25 -14.20
CA HIS A 402 -2.49 16.05 -14.09
C HIS A 402 -1.54 16.04 -15.28
N THR A 403 -0.26 16.31 -15.01
CA THR A 403 0.75 16.43 -16.06
C THR A 403 1.41 15.09 -16.41
N GLN A 404 1.31 14.09 -15.54
CA GLN A 404 1.79 12.73 -15.70
C GLN A 404 3.30 12.55 -15.62
N SER A 405 4.08 13.62 -15.63
CA SER A 405 5.53 13.55 -15.44
C SER A 405 6.08 14.89 -14.99
N ASN A 406 7.24 14.85 -14.31
CA ASN A 406 7.93 16.08 -13.93
C ASN A 406 8.34 16.88 -15.16
N ALA A 407 8.75 16.21 -16.22
CA ALA A 407 9.16 16.88 -17.46
C ALA A 407 8.02 17.68 -18.06
N LEU A 408 6.81 17.09 -18.08
CA LEU A 408 5.63 17.80 -18.61
C LEU A 408 5.19 18.91 -17.67
N THR A 409 5.35 18.74 -16.36
CA THR A 409 5.06 19.82 -15.41
C THR A 409 5.95 21.04 -15.67
N LEU A 410 7.25 20.81 -15.84
CA LEU A 410 8.21 21.89 -16.12
C LEU A 410 7.92 22.53 -17.47
N LYS A 411 7.60 21.71 -18.47
CA LYS A 411 7.26 22.22 -19.79
C LYS A 411 6.03 23.13 -19.73
N LEU A 412 5.02 22.71 -18.98
CA LEU A 412 3.81 23.50 -18.79
C LEU A 412 4.12 24.82 -18.06
N LYS A 413 4.92 24.73 -16.99
CA LYS A 413 5.32 25.90 -16.21
C LYS A 413 6.04 26.94 -17.08
N ASN A 414 6.89 26.47 -18.00
CA ASN A 414 7.67 27.37 -18.85
C ASN A 414 6.82 28.02 -19.96
N GLN A 415 5.75 27.38 -20.40
CA GLN A 415 4.99 27.86 -21.54
C GLN A 415 3.60 28.44 -21.19
N LEU A 416 3.01 28.01 -20.09
CA LEU A 416 1.69 28.47 -19.68
C LEU A 416 1.80 29.81 -18.99
N LYS A 417 1.08 30.80 -19.49
CA LYS A 417 1.05 32.15 -18.92
C LYS A 417 -0.18 32.29 -18.05
N SER A 418 -0.04 31.98 -16.77
CA SER A 418 -1.13 32.12 -15.81
C SER A 418 -0.57 32.22 -14.40
N ASP A 419 -0.99 33.24 -13.69
CA ASP A 419 -0.53 33.48 -12.31
C ASP A 419 -1.29 32.60 -11.31
N ARG A 420 -2.38 31.97 -11.73
CA ARG A 420 -3.20 31.19 -10.81
C ARG A 420 -2.78 29.73 -10.69
N VAL A 421 -1.78 29.27 -11.47
CA VAL A 421 -1.34 27.87 -11.45
C VAL A 421 -0.20 27.68 -10.47
N LEU A 422 -0.37 26.74 -9.55
CA LEU A 422 0.64 26.30 -8.61
C LEU A 422 1.22 24.98 -9.10
N TYR A 423 2.54 24.85 -9.12
CA TYR A 423 3.22 23.68 -9.68
C TYR A 423 3.84 22.83 -8.58
N ARG A 424 3.46 21.57 -8.53
CA ARG A 424 4.02 20.59 -7.61
C ARG A 424 4.89 19.62 -8.43
N ILE A 425 6.19 19.59 -8.11
CA ILE A 425 7.14 18.75 -8.83
C ILE A 425 7.67 17.69 -7.88
N LYS A 426 7.60 16.43 -8.29
CA LYS A 426 8.04 15.29 -7.46
C LYS A 426 9.49 15.48 -7.04
N GLY A 427 9.76 15.34 -5.75
CA GLY A 427 11.09 15.54 -5.19
C GLY A 427 11.35 16.92 -4.66
N ASP A 428 10.45 17.86 -4.92
CA ASP A 428 10.56 19.23 -4.42
C ASP A 428 10.20 19.24 -2.93
N LYS A 429 11.00 19.93 -2.13
CA LYS A 429 10.80 20.02 -0.68
C LYS A 429 9.55 20.80 -0.31
N ASP A 430 9.07 21.68 -1.19
CA ASP A 430 7.95 22.56 -0.91
C ASP A 430 6.59 21.99 -1.30
N ASN A 431 6.51 20.72 -1.70
CA ASN A 431 5.28 20.11 -2.21
C ASN A 431 4.13 20.11 -1.21
N ILE A 432 4.42 19.89 0.08
CA ILE A 432 3.39 19.87 1.12
C ILE A 432 2.76 21.25 1.25
N ASP A 433 3.58 22.29 1.23
CA ASP A 433 3.13 23.68 1.33
C ASP A 433 2.27 24.07 0.12
N ILE A 434 2.60 23.58 -1.07
CA ILE A 434 1.85 23.86 -2.28
C ILE A 434 0.44 23.29 -2.20
N LEU A 435 0.29 22.06 -1.71
CA LEU A 435 -1.03 21.45 -1.51
C LEU A 435 -1.86 22.26 -0.52
N THR A 436 -1.26 22.65 0.59
CA THR A 436 -1.92 23.45 1.61
C THR A 436 -2.31 24.82 1.06
N GLU A 437 -1.40 25.44 0.30
CA GLU A 437 -1.65 26.73 -0.34
C GLU A 437 -2.85 26.66 -1.28
N HIS A 438 -2.91 25.61 -2.11
CA HIS A 438 -4.03 25.43 -3.04
C HIS A 438 -5.36 25.27 -2.29
N SER A 439 -5.38 24.37 -1.30
CA SER A 439 -6.61 24.09 -0.56
C SER A 439 -7.10 25.28 0.25
N GLY A 440 -6.17 26.03 0.85
CA GLY A 440 -6.51 27.15 1.74
C GLY A 440 -6.62 28.51 1.06
N ASN A 441 -6.23 28.61 -0.20
CA ASN A 441 -6.26 29.88 -0.94
C ASN A 441 -7.70 30.25 -1.29
N SER A 442 -8.05 31.53 -1.17
CA SER A 442 -9.36 32.03 -1.57
C SER A 442 -9.50 32.27 -3.08
N UNK A 443 -8.57 32.27 -3.88
CA UNK A 443 -8.54 32.45 -5.17
C UNK A 443 -8.78 31.19 -5.85
N PRO A 444 -9.11 31.42 -6.91
CA PRO A 444 -9.33 30.23 -7.68
C PRO A 444 -8.06 29.62 -8.28
N THR A 445 -7.19 29.16 -7.43
CA THR A 445 -5.93 28.55 -7.85
C THR A 445 -6.16 27.23 -8.59
N VAL A 446 -5.16 26.83 -9.41
CA VAL A 446 -5.16 25.56 -10.14
C VAL A 446 -3.85 24.84 -9.79
N LEU A 447 -3.97 23.58 -9.36
CA LEU A 447 -2.82 22.80 -8.95
C LEU A 447 -2.37 21.88 -10.08
N ALA A 448 -1.15 22.06 -10.56
CA ALA A 448 -0.57 21.20 -11.59
C ALA A 448 0.45 20.25 -10.94
N SER A 449 0.30 18.95 -11.16
CA SER A 449 1.16 17.96 -10.54
C SER A 449 1.27 16.70 -11.42
N PRO A 450 2.44 16.04 -11.39
CA PRO A 450 2.59 14.78 -12.14
C PRO A 450 1.83 13.61 -11.53
N SER A 451 1.52 13.67 -10.24
CA SER A 451 0.85 12.55 -9.56
C SER A 451 -0.01 13.03 -8.39
N LEU A 452 -1.31 12.96 -8.58
CA LEU A 452 -2.30 13.27 -7.54
C LEU A 452 -3.28 12.10 -7.43
N ASN A 453 -2.75 10.87 -7.35
CA ASN A 453 -3.59 9.67 -7.43
C ASN A 453 -4.08 9.19 -6.06
N PHE A 454 -3.17 9.07 -5.10
CA PHE A 454 -3.47 8.47 -3.81
C PHE A 454 -3.00 9.35 -2.68
N GLY A 455 -3.72 9.28 -1.56
CA GLY A 455 -3.32 10.00 -0.36
C GLY A 455 -3.53 11.50 -0.42
N VAL A 456 -4.15 11.98 -1.50
CA VAL A 456 -4.47 13.39 -1.67
C VAL A 456 -5.99 13.49 -1.78
N ASP A 457 -6.59 14.20 -0.83
CA ASP A 457 -8.04 14.36 -0.77
C ASP A 457 -8.38 15.84 -1.00
N LEU A 458 -8.66 16.17 -2.25
CA LEU A 458 -9.00 17.53 -2.65
C LEU A 458 -10.51 17.58 -2.94
N LYS A 459 -11.28 17.69 -1.88
CA LYS A 459 -12.73 17.62 -1.94
C LYS A 459 -13.37 18.96 -2.29
N GLY A 460 -14.54 18.85 -2.89
CA GLY A 460 -15.44 19.98 -3.09
C GLY A 460 -14.81 21.08 -3.91
N ASP A 461 -14.73 22.25 -3.31
CA ASP A 461 -14.30 23.45 -4.04
C ASP A 461 -12.82 23.46 -4.41
N ALA A 462 -12.01 22.56 -3.85
CA ALA A 462 -10.58 22.49 -4.20
C ALA A 462 -10.33 21.88 -5.57
N ALA A 463 -11.32 21.20 -6.17
CA ALA A 463 -11.15 20.51 -7.46
C ALA A 463 -12.46 20.48 -8.23
N ARG A 464 -12.85 21.63 -8.77
CA ARG A 464 -14.11 21.73 -9.53
C ARG A 464 -13.96 21.30 -10.98
N PHE A 465 -12.74 21.26 -11.50
CA PHE A 465 -12.46 20.71 -12.82
C PHE A 465 -11.08 20.05 -12.82
N CYS A 466 -10.87 19.21 -13.83
CA CYS A 466 -9.63 18.43 -13.91
C CYS A 466 -9.20 18.30 -15.37
N ILE A 467 -7.92 18.54 -15.59
CA ILE A 467 -7.34 18.44 -16.93
C ILE A 467 -6.28 17.33 -16.93
N UNK A 468 -6.19 16.41 -17.61
CA UNK A 468 -5.36 15.45 -17.78
C UNK A 468 -4.70 15.75 -18.99
N ILE A 469 -3.48 16.15 -19.05
CA ILE A 469 -2.67 16.53 -20.22
C ILE A 469 -2.57 15.38 -21.20
N LYS A 470 -2.37 14.17 -20.70
CA LYS A 470 -2.39 12.96 -21.55
C LYS A 470 -2.92 11.80 -20.71
N CYS A 471 -3.28 10.73 -21.39
CA CYS A 471 -3.72 9.50 -20.70
C CYS A 471 -2.58 8.93 -19.89
N PRO A 472 -2.86 8.46 -18.66
CA PRO A 472 -1.80 7.96 -17.77
C PRO A 472 -1.43 6.49 -18.06
N TRP A 473 -0.87 6.23 -19.23
CA TRP A 473 -0.42 4.89 -19.57
C TRP A 473 0.73 4.47 -18.65
N PRO A 474 0.75 3.21 -18.19
CA PRO A 474 1.91 2.74 -17.43
C PRO A 474 3.20 2.86 -18.22
N ASP A 475 4.30 3.06 -17.51
CA ASP A 475 5.61 3.29 -18.13
C ASP A 475 6.15 1.98 -18.73
N LEU A 476 6.30 1.93 -20.05
CA LEU A 476 6.88 0.79 -20.75
C LEU A 476 8.39 0.66 -20.50
N GLY A 477 9.00 1.65 -19.86
CA GLY A 477 10.37 1.53 -19.36
C GLY A 477 10.46 0.64 -18.14
N ASP A 478 9.34 0.40 -17.45
CA ASP A 478 9.27 -0.56 -16.37
C ASP A 478 9.27 -1.96 -16.96
N VAL A 479 10.20 -2.81 -16.53
CA VAL A 479 10.42 -4.12 -17.16
C VAL A 479 9.20 -5.05 -16.99
N ARG A 480 8.52 -4.97 -15.84
CA ARG A 480 7.32 -5.79 -15.63
C ARG A 480 6.17 -5.33 -16.52
N VAL A 481 5.96 -4.01 -16.59
CA VAL A 481 4.91 -3.43 -17.44
C VAL A 481 5.13 -3.88 -18.88
N LYS A 482 6.37 -3.80 -19.35
CA LYS A 482 6.72 -4.23 -20.71
C LYS A 482 6.40 -5.71 -20.93
N GLU A 483 6.78 -6.57 -19.98
CA GLU A 483 6.53 -8.01 -20.10
C GLU A 483 5.04 -8.34 -20.05
N MET A 484 4.29 -7.72 -19.14
CA MET A 484 2.86 -7.98 -19.01
C MET A 484 2.11 -7.50 -20.25
N SER A 485 2.48 -6.35 -20.80
CA SER A 485 1.79 -5.75 -21.95
C SER A 485 2.01 -6.55 -23.25
N LYS A 486 3.13 -7.27 -23.37
CA LYS A 486 3.42 -8.07 -24.56
C LYS A 486 2.35 -9.12 -24.82
N ASN A 487 1.85 -9.75 -23.78
CA ASN A 487 0.93 -10.87 -23.90
C ASN A 487 -0.50 -10.53 -23.56
N ASP A 488 -0.75 -9.34 -22.99
CA ASP A 488 -2.07 -8.97 -22.53
C ASP A 488 -2.26 -7.47 -22.64
N TYR A 489 -2.67 -7.02 -23.81
CA TYR A 489 -2.89 -5.58 -24.04
C TYR A 489 -4.03 -5.04 -23.17
N LYS A 490 -5.02 -5.89 -22.87
CA LYS A 490 -6.13 -5.47 -21.99
C LYS A 490 -5.65 -5.18 -20.58
N TRP A 491 -4.66 -5.93 -20.08
CA TRP A 491 -4.04 -5.63 -18.79
C TRP A 491 -3.47 -4.21 -18.79
N TYR A 492 -2.75 -3.87 -19.85
CA TYR A 492 -2.12 -2.56 -20.00
C TYR A 492 -3.15 -1.44 -20.08
N THR A 493 -4.19 -1.65 -20.89
CA THR A 493 -5.29 -0.69 -21.04
C THR A 493 -6.04 -0.48 -19.72
N ASN A 494 -6.30 -1.57 -19.00
CA ASN A 494 -7.02 -1.50 -17.71
C ASN A 494 -6.22 -0.74 -16.67
N LYS A 495 -4.90 -0.88 -16.65
CA LYS A 495 -4.04 -0.11 -15.75
C LYS A 495 -4.16 1.39 -16.04
N MET A 496 -4.15 1.76 -17.31
CA MET A 496 -4.33 3.16 -17.70
C MET A 496 -5.69 3.69 -17.24
N PHE A 497 -6.76 2.96 -17.51
CA PHE A 497 -8.11 3.40 -17.13
C PHE A 497 -8.26 3.48 -15.60
N THR A 498 -7.67 2.57 -14.85
CA THR A 498 -7.72 2.60 -13.40
C THR A 498 -7.10 3.90 -12.87
N THR A 499 -5.91 4.25 -13.36
CA THR A 499 -5.23 5.49 -12.97
C THR A 499 -6.05 6.71 -13.39
N PHE A 500 -6.58 6.69 -14.61
CA PHE A 500 -7.37 7.80 -15.13
C PHE A 500 -8.60 8.08 -14.25
N ILE A 501 -9.33 7.03 -13.89
CA ILE A 501 -10.51 7.17 -13.03
C ILE A 501 -10.13 7.71 -11.65
N GLN A 502 -9.03 7.23 -11.09
CA GLN A 502 -8.54 7.73 -9.81
C GLN A 502 -8.18 9.20 -9.87
N GLN A 503 -7.62 9.65 -10.98
CA GLN A 503 -7.27 11.06 -11.15
C GLN A 503 -8.52 11.93 -11.33
N CYS A 504 -9.56 11.39 -11.92
CA CYS A 504 -10.83 12.10 -12.08
C CYS A 504 -11.64 12.14 -10.78
N GLY A 505 -11.48 11.15 -9.94
CA GLY A 505 -12.21 11.06 -8.67
C GLY A 505 -11.58 11.82 -7.55
#